data_63336f63c8825932e9458d7d11ff769f
#
_entry.id   63336f63c8825932e9458d7d11ff769f
#
_cell.length_a   1.000
_cell.length_b   1.000
_cell.length_c   1.000
_cell.angle_alpha   90.00
_cell.angle_beta   90.00
_cell.angle_gamma   90.00
#
_symmetry.space_group_name_H-M   'P 1'
#
loop_
_entity.id
_entity.type
_entity.pdbx_description
1 polymer ?
#
loop_
_entity_poly.entity_id
_entity_poly.type
_entity_poly.pdbx_seq_one_letter_code
_entity_poly.pdbx_strand_id
1 'polypeptide(L)'
;MFDHFHKHWAALRDAGTITHTEYERATFAQYYRSIDEFCAPFHDPNSPVRQAGLTLKSCHSKVTACPYHAAFLQSDGTMSAADYAATLIPTMRSWSETVFRTALDGRDGDARDTIIDAFYDAYEAEVTADPTGHAMDYVHIILDIEKSA
;
A
#
# COMPACT_ATOMS: atom_id res chain seq x y z
N MET A 1 2.97 -5.76 -3.29
CA MET A 1 3.47 -4.65 -2.44
C MET A 1 3.59 -5.07 -0.97
N PHE A 2 2.51 -5.36 -0.22
CA PHE A 2 2.61 -5.75 1.20
C PHE A 2 3.46 -7.00 1.43
N ASP A 3 3.39 -7.99 0.52
CA ASP A 3 4.22 -9.20 0.60
C ASP A 3 5.71 -8.87 0.50
N HIS A 4 6.10 -7.87 -0.32
CA HIS A 4 7.48 -7.41 -0.42
C HIS A 4 7.92 -6.68 0.85
N PHE A 5 7.08 -5.82 1.42
CA PHE A 5 7.35 -5.23 2.74
C PHE A 5 7.55 -6.29 3.81
N HIS A 6 6.66 -7.28 3.85
CA HIS A 6 6.79 -8.41 4.77
C HIS A 6 8.10 -9.17 4.57
N LYS A 7 8.45 -9.51 3.32
CA LYS A 7 9.69 -10.21 2.96
C LYS A 7 10.93 -9.47 3.47
N HIS A 8 11.08 -8.19 3.16
CA HIS A 8 12.25 -7.41 3.56
C HIS A 8 12.29 -7.16 5.07
N TRP A 9 11.14 -6.92 5.70
CA TRP A 9 11.08 -6.74 7.16
C TRP A 9 11.39 -8.03 7.91
N ALA A 10 10.92 -9.17 7.41
CA ALA A 10 11.29 -10.49 7.93
C ALA A 10 12.79 -10.79 7.77
N ALA A 11 13.39 -10.40 6.64
CA ALA A 11 14.80 -10.57 6.41
C ALA A 11 15.67 -9.81 7.45
N LEU A 12 15.27 -8.61 7.87
CA LEU A 12 15.94 -7.85 8.93
C LEU A 12 15.83 -8.58 10.29
N ARG A 13 14.69 -9.19 10.61
CA ARG A 13 14.52 -10.01 11.81
C ARG A 13 15.42 -11.24 11.74
N ASP A 14 15.44 -11.94 10.63
CA ASP A 14 16.19 -13.19 10.46
C ASP A 14 17.70 -12.95 10.49
N ALA A 15 18.14 -11.76 10.07
CA ALA A 15 19.52 -11.28 10.23
C ALA A 15 19.84 -10.78 11.64
N GLY A 16 18.86 -10.72 12.57
CA GLY A 16 19.05 -10.18 13.92
C GLY A 16 19.19 -8.66 13.98
N THR A 17 18.93 -7.95 12.89
CA THR A 17 18.97 -6.47 12.83
C THR A 17 17.84 -5.85 13.63
N ILE A 18 16.66 -6.47 13.59
CA ILE A 18 15.50 -6.12 14.42
C ILE A 18 15.11 -7.31 15.29
N THR A 19 14.50 -7.04 16.42
CA THR A 19 13.96 -8.05 17.32
C THR A 19 12.64 -8.62 16.80
N HIS A 20 12.24 -9.80 17.31
CA HIS A 20 10.92 -10.37 17.02
C HIS A 20 9.77 -9.42 17.41
N THR A 21 9.88 -8.74 18.54
CA THR A 21 8.88 -7.76 19.00
C THR A 21 8.78 -6.56 18.07
N GLU A 22 9.91 -6.03 17.56
CA GLU A 22 9.90 -4.95 16.57
C GLU A 22 9.30 -5.41 15.24
N TYR A 23 9.58 -6.65 14.83
CA TYR A 23 8.95 -7.25 13.66
C TYR A 23 7.43 -7.29 13.78
N GLU A 24 6.89 -7.76 14.90
CA GLU A 24 5.45 -7.90 15.13
C GLU A 24 4.73 -6.54 15.26
N ARG A 25 5.43 -5.50 15.71
CA ARG A 25 4.87 -4.14 15.85
C ARG A 25 4.61 -3.45 14.51
N ALA A 26 5.31 -3.84 13.43
CA ALA A 26 5.11 -3.28 12.10
C ALA A 26 3.82 -3.82 11.47
N THR A 27 2.68 -3.32 11.92
CA THR A 27 1.36 -3.76 11.48
C THR A 27 0.65 -2.68 10.68
N PHE A 28 0.28 -3.02 9.44
CA PHE A 28 -0.62 -2.20 8.63
C PHE A 28 -2.06 -2.54 9.03
N ALA A 29 -2.67 -1.68 9.83
CA ALA A 29 -4.06 -1.83 10.26
C ALA A 29 -5.01 -1.42 9.12
N GLN A 30 -5.12 -2.25 8.09
CA GLN A 30 -5.95 -2.01 6.91
C GLN A 30 -7.00 -3.10 6.77
N TYR A 31 -8.21 -2.70 6.41
CA TYR A 31 -9.30 -3.58 6.06
C TYR A 31 -9.87 -3.18 4.70
N TYR A 32 -9.73 -4.06 3.72
CA TYR A 32 -10.27 -3.86 2.37
C TYR A 32 -11.67 -4.45 2.29
N ARG A 33 -12.66 -3.57 2.14
CA ARG A 33 -14.06 -3.97 2.01
C ARG A 33 -14.35 -4.55 0.63
N SER A 34 -15.20 -5.56 0.59
CA SER A 34 -15.77 -6.07 -0.64
C SER A 34 -16.84 -5.12 -1.21
N ILE A 35 -17.23 -5.32 -2.48
CA ILE A 35 -18.35 -4.60 -3.09
C ILE A 35 -19.62 -4.79 -2.28
N ASP A 36 -19.90 -6.02 -1.81
CA ASP A 36 -21.08 -6.32 -1.02
C ASP A 36 -21.12 -5.55 0.30
N GLU A 37 -19.97 -5.41 0.97
CA GLU A 37 -19.86 -4.63 2.21
C GLU A 37 -20.07 -3.12 1.97
N PHE A 38 -19.65 -2.59 0.81
CA PHE A 38 -19.96 -1.20 0.43
C PHE A 38 -21.44 -1.02 0.12
N CYS A 39 -22.09 -2.00 -0.50
CA CYS A 39 -23.50 -1.94 -0.89
C CYS A 39 -24.46 -2.25 0.29
N ALA A 40 -24.04 -3.02 1.28
CA ALA A 40 -24.88 -3.47 2.38
C ALA A 40 -25.70 -2.35 3.07
N PRO A 41 -25.14 -1.16 3.38
CA PRO A 41 -25.92 -0.09 3.99
C PRO A 41 -27.08 0.44 3.13
N PHE A 42 -27.03 0.24 1.82
CA PHE A 42 -28.09 0.66 0.89
C PHE A 42 -29.19 -0.40 0.75
N HIS A 43 -28.90 -1.65 1.09
CA HIS A 43 -29.86 -2.77 1.05
C HIS A 43 -30.66 -2.91 2.34
N ASP A 44 -30.12 -2.44 3.48
CA ASP A 44 -30.82 -2.45 4.76
C ASP A 44 -31.74 -1.24 4.89
N PRO A 45 -33.10 -1.43 4.91
CA PRO A 45 -34.07 -0.34 5.04
C PRO A 45 -33.94 0.42 6.37
N ASN A 46 -33.35 -0.20 7.40
CA ASN A 46 -33.16 0.39 8.73
C ASN A 46 -31.82 1.12 8.87
N SER A 47 -30.96 1.09 7.86
CA SER A 47 -29.67 1.75 7.92
C SER A 47 -29.81 3.29 7.96
N PRO A 48 -28.91 4.00 8.64
CA PRO A 48 -28.88 5.47 8.62
C PRO A 48 -28.76 6.03 7.20
N VAL A 49 -28.11 5.30 6.28
CA VAL A 49 -27.96 5.67 4.86
C VAL A 49 -29.32 5.75 4.18
N ARG A 50 -30.16 4.70 4.36
CA ARG A 50 -31.51 4.65 3.81
C ARG A 50 -32.45 5.66 4.47
N GLN A 51 -32.34 5.81 5.79
CA GLN A 51 -33.12 6.81 6.54
C GLN A 51 -32.80 8.26 6.14
N ALA A 52 -31.56 8.52 5.69
CA ALA A 52 -31.15 9.79 5.13
C ALA A 52 -31.64 10.04 3.68
N GLY A 53 -32.43 9.11 3.10
CA GLY A 53 -32.97 9.21 1.76
C GLY A 53 -31.97 8.88 0.64
N LEU A 54 -30.86 8.18 0.96
CA LEU A 54 -29.86 7.80 -0.02
C LEU A 54 -30.21 6.45 -0.66
N THR A 55 -30.12 6.39 -1.99
CA THR A 55 -30.41 5.21 -2.80
C THR A 55 -29.22 4.92 -3.72
N LEU A 56 -28.73 3.68 -3.70
CA LEU A 56 -27.67 3.22 -4.60
C LEU A 56 -28.25 3.00 -6.00
N LYS A 57 -27.67 3.65 -7.00
CA LYS A 57 -28.00 3.44 -8.43
C LYS A 57 -27.08 2.41 -9.06
N SER A 58 -25.80 2.52 -8.81
CA SER A 58 -24.81 1.55 -9.27
C SER A 58 -23.62 1.44 -8.33
N CYS A 59 -22.97 0.28 -8.35
CA CYS A 59 -21.72 0.02 -7.66
C CYS A 59 -20.82 -0.85 -8.55
N HIS A 60 -19.59 -0.42 -8.75
CA HIS A 60 -18.62 -1.19 -9.51
C HIS A 60 -17.20 -0.93 -9.02
N SER A 61 -16.30 -1.87 -9.29
CA SER A 61 -14.87 -1.67 -9.05
C SER A 61 -14.18 -1.11 -10.28
N LYS A 62 -13.16 -0.28 -10.04
CA LYS A 62 -12.24 0.24 -11.06
C LYS A 62 -10.81 0.13 -10.56
N VAL A 63 -9.95 -0.50 -11.36
CA VAL A 63 -8.50 -0.48 -11.12
C VAL A 63 -7.92 0.76 -11.79
N THR A 64 -7.20 1.57 -11.00
CA THR A 64 -6.36 2.66 -11.51
C THR A 64 -4.92 2.17 -11.47
N ALA A 65 -4.34 1.97 -12.63
CA ALA A 65 -2.98 1.48 -12.77
C ALA A 65 -1.96 2.45 -12.15
N CYS A 66 -0.89 1.89 -11.60
CA CYS A 66 0.24 2.66 -11.10
C CYS A 66 0.84 3.53 -12.23
N PRO A 67 0.85 4.86 -12.10
CA PRO A 67 1.35 5.73 -13.17
C PRO A 67 2.85 5.54 -13.42
N TYR A 68 3.63 5.21 -12.40
CA TYR A 68 5.07 4.95 -12.51
C TYR A 68 5.34 3.67 -13.30
N HIS A 69 4.60 2.59 -13.01
CA HIS A 69 4.73 1.34 -13.74
C HIS A 69 4.24 1.49 -15.18
N ALA A 70 3.14 2.20 -15.40
CA ALA A 70 2.65 2.50 -16.73
C ALA A 70 3.69 3.29 -17.56
N ALA A 71 4.34 4.30 -16.97
CA ALA A 71 5.39 5.07 -17.62
C ALA A 71 6.62 4.19 -17.93
N PHE A 72 7.02 3.31 -17.02
CA PHE A 72 8.11 2.36 -17.25
C PHE A 72 7.81 1.43 -18.44
N LEU A 73 6.61 0.83 -18.48
CA LEU A 73 6.20 -0.04 -19.58
C LEU A 73 6.11 0.69 -20.94
N GLN A 74 5.69 1.96 -20.94
CA GLN A 74 5.55 2.78 -22.14
C GLN A 74 6.88 3.37 -22.62
N SER A 75 7.93 3.25 -21.83
CA SER A 75 9.23 3.84 -22.16
C SER A 75 9.97 3.11 -23.28
N ASP A 76 9.49 1.93 -23.70
CA ASP A 76 10.13 1.10 -24.72
C ASP A 76 11.64 0.88 -24.46
N GLY A 77 12.01 0.71 -23.17
CA GLY A 77 13.39 0.46 -22.75
C GLY A 77 14.25 1.73 -22.59
N THR A 78 13.69 2.93 -22.75
CA THR A 78 14.41 4.18 -22.48
C THR A 78 14.52 4.50 -21.00
N MET A 79 13.61 4.00 -20.16
CA MET A 79 13.70 4.06 -18.70
C MET A 79 14.32 2.75 -18.19
N SER A 80 15.40 2.82 -17.44
CA SER A 80 16.00 1.64 -16.83
C SER A 80 15.17 1.14 -15.64
N ALA A 81 15.36 -0.14 -15.25
CA ALA A 81 14.76 -0.67 -14.03
C ALA A 81 15.20 0.10 -12.78
N ALA A 82 16.43 0.60 -12.75
CA ALA A 82 16.93 1.45 -11.67
C ALA A 82 16.21 2.81 -11.60
N ASP A 83 15.97 3.45 -12.75
CA ASP A 83 15.20 4.72 -12.78
C ASP A 83 13.77 4.51 -12.32
N TYR A 84 13.16 3.38 -12.71
CA TYR A 84 11.83 2.99 -12.21
C TYR A 84 11.82 2.77 -10.71
N ALA A 85 12.77 1.99 -10.17
CA ALA A 85 12.89 1.73 -8.74
C ALA A 85 13.08 3.03 -7.94
N ALA A 86 13.99 3.91 -8.40
CA ALA A 86 14.25 5.21 -7.79
C ALA A 86 13.02 6.16 -7.78
N THR A 87 12.03 5.89 -8.63
CA THR A 87 10.76 6.63 -8.62
C THR A 87 9.71 5.97 -7.74
N LEU A 88 9.60 4.64 -7.81
CA LEU A 88 8.57 3.87 -7.10
C LEU A 88 8.83 3.83 -5.59
N ILE A 89 10.07 3.53 -5.16
CA ILE A 89 10.39 3.28 -3.75
C ILE A 89 10.21 4.53 -2.88
N PRO A 90 10.66 5.75 -3.25
CA PRO A 90 10.36 6.95 -2.46
C PRO A 90 8.86 7.22 -2.31
N THR A 91 8.06 6.92 -3.34
CA THR A 91 6.60 7.04 -3.27
C THR A 91 6.01 6.06 -2.26
N MET A 92 6.44 4.79 -2.26
CA MET A 92 6.02 3.80 -1.27
C MET A 92 6.48 4.18 0.14
N ARG A 93 7.70 4.65 0.28
CA ARG A 93 8.30 5.10 1.54
C ARG A 93 7.48 6.23 2.17
N SER A 94 7.02 7.19 1.37
CA SER A 94 6.34 8.39 1.85
C SER A 94 5.09 8.13 2.71
N TRP A 95 4.40 7.02 2.53
CA TRP A 95 3.20 6.66 3.29
C TRP A 95 3.39 5.46 4.21
N SER A 96 4.37 4.59 3.94
CA SER A 96 4.56 3.34 4.70
C SER A 96 5.62 3.45 5.80
N GLU A 97 6.59 4.38 5.68
CA GLU A 97 7.71 4.51 6.60
C GLU A 97 7.27 4.68 8.06
N THR A 98 6.21 5.43 8.31
CA THR A 98 5.70 5.67 9.68
C THR A 98 5.40 4.36 10.42
N VAL A 99 4.89 3.34 9.72
CA VAL A 99 4.57 2.03 10.33
C VAL A 99 5.84 1.36 10.85
N PHE A 100 6.89 1.32 10.03
CA PHE A 100 8.17 0.70 10.39
C PHE A 100 8.92 1.52 11.45
N ARG A 101 8.90 2.86 11.35
CA ARG A 101 9.49 3.74 12.36
C ARG A 101 8.84 3.56 13.73
N THR A 102 7.52 3.46 13.79
CA THR A 102 6.79 3.23 15.04
C THR A 102 7.15 1.88 15.67
N ALA A 103 7.38 0.86 14.84
CA ALA A 103 7.84 -0.45 15.33
C ALA A 103 9.20 -0.38 16.04
N LEU A 104 10.03 0.61 15.69
CA LEU A 104 11.38 0.84 16.22
C LEU A 104 11.45 1.94 17.31
N ASP A 105 10.35 2.35 17.90
CA ASP A 105 10.28 3.46 18.86
C ASP A 105 11.19 3.30 20.10
N GLY A 106 11.64 2.09 20.41
CA GLY A 106 12.59 1.82 21.49
C GLY A 106 14.06 2.11 21.14
N ARG A 107 14.39 2.47 19.89
CA ARG A 107 15.75 2.73 19.41
C ARG A 107 16.05 4.23 19.36
N ASP A 108 17.35 4.58 19.43
CA ASP A 108 17.78 5.95 19.13
C ASP A 108 17.53 6.32 17.65
N GLY A 109 17.55 7.63 17.34
CA GLY A 109 17.21 8.16 16.02
C GLY A 109 18.07 7.60 14.91
N ASP A 110 19.40 7.62 15.12
CA ASP A 110 20.37 7.22 14.08
C ASP A 110 20.30 5.73 13.77
N ALA A 111 20.15 4.88 14.82
CA ALA A 111 19.96 3.45 14.63
C ALA A 111 18.66 3.13 13.89
N ARG A 112 17.58 3.86 14.20
CA ARG A 112 16.30 3.73 13.52
C ARG A 112 16.39 4.13 12.05
N ASP A 113 17.02 5.27 11.75
CA ASP A 113 17.21 5.75 10.38
C ASP A 113 18.02 4.75 9.56
N THR A 114 19.11 4.23 10.12
CA THR A 114 19.93 3.20 9.46
C THR A 114 19.14 1.97 9.09
N ILE A 115 18.27 1.48 9.97
CA ILE A 115 17.44 0.28 9.72
C ILE A 115 16.39 0.57 8.64
N ILE A 116 15.75 1.73 8.71
CA ILE A 116 14.73 2.14 7.73
C ILE A 116 15.36 2.32 6.35
N ASP A 117 16.51 2.97 6.25
CA ASP A 117 17.22 3.12 4.99
C ASP A 117 17.60 1.75 4.41
N ALA A 118 18.22 0.88 5.19
CA ALA A 118 18.56 -0.47 4.75
C ALA A 118 17.34 -1.28 4.27
N PHE A 119 16.17 -1.10 4.90
CA PHE A 119 14.93 -1.75 4.50
C PHE A 119 14.48 -1.29 3.10
N TYR A 120 14.44 0.02 2.84
CA TYR A 120 14.01 0.53 1.53
C TYR A 120 15.07 0.33 0.44
N ASP A 121 16.36 0.40 0.78
CA ASP A 121 17.45 0.10 -0.15
C ASP A 121 17.39 -1.35 -0.63
N ALA A 122 17.09 -2.31 0.27
CA ALA A 122 16.91 -3.71 -0.10
C ALA A 122 15.70 -3.90 -1.03
N TYR A 123 14.62 -3.17 -0.81
CA TYR A 123 13.46 -3.23 -1.69
C TYR A 123 13.73 -2.54 -3.03
N GLU A 124 14.45 -1.42 -3.05
CA GLU A 124 14.88 -0.76 -4.30
C GLU A 124 15.77 -1.67 -5.15
N ALA A 125 16.71 -2.37 -4.51
CA ALA A 125 17.56 -3.35 -5.16
C ALA A 125 16.75 -4.52 -5.78
N GLU A 126 15.70 -5.00 -5.09
CA GLU A 126 14.79 -6.03 -5.64
C GLU A 126 14.07 -5.54 -6.89
N VAL A 127 13.48 -4.34 -6.85
CA VAL A 127 12.77 -3.74 -8.01
C VAL A 127 13.72 -3.49 -9.18
N THR A 128 14.96 -3.06 -8.88
CA THR A 128 16.00 -2.87 -9.89
C THR A 128 16.41 -4.18 -10.58
N ALA A 129 16.47 -5.26 -9.80
CA ALA A 129 16.85 -6.58 -10.33
C ALA A 129 15.71 -7.21 -11.17
N ASP A 130 14.46 -7.05 -10.74
CA ASP A 130 13.27 -7.51 -11.46
C ASP A 130 12.10 -6.55 -11.21
N PRO A 131 11.81 -5.63 -12.13
CA PRO A 131 10.70 -4.70 -11.99
C PRO A 131 9.33 -5.35 -12.17
N THR A 132 9.28 -6.63 -12.58
CA THR A 132 8.05 -7.36 -12.86
C THR A 132 7.22 -7.55 -11.58
N GLY A 133 5.95 -7.18 -11.61
CA GLY A 133 5.04 -7.36 -10.47
C GLY A 133 5.17 -6.29 -9.37
N HIS A 134 6.08 -5.34 -9.52
CA HIS A 134 6.21 -4.21 -8.61
C HIS A 134 5.42 -3.01 -9.14
N ALA A 135 4.21 -2.83 -8.62
CA ALA A 135 3.34 -1.71 -8.95
C ALA A 135 2.49 -1.33 -7.74
N MET A 136 1.96 -0.12 -7.75
CA MET A 136 1.04 0.39 -6.75
C MET A 136 -0.29 0.75 -7.42
N ASP A 137 -1.01 -0.29 -7.87
CA ASP A 137 -2.35 -0.13 -8.44
C ASP A 137 -3.35 0.18 -7.33
N TYR A 138 -4.31 1.04 -7.62
CA TYR A 138 -5.42 1.33 -6.72
C TYR A 138 -6.71 0.67 -7.22
N VAL A 139 -7.33 -0.13 -6.36
CA VAL A 139 -8.67 -0.66 -6.60
C VAL A 139 -9.68 0.25 -5.90
N HIS A 140 -10.48 0.94 -6.69
CA HIS A 140 -11.54 1.81 -6.22
C HIS A 140 -12.89 1.12 -6.30
N ILE A 141 -13.75 1.36 -5.31
CA ILE A 141 -15.17 1.08 -5.41
C ILE A 141 -15.88 2.41 -5.68
N ILE A 142 -16.58 2.47 -6.80
CA ILE A 142 -17.34 3.64 -7.25
C ILE A 142 -18.80 3.39 -7.01
N LEU A 143 -19.43 4.28 -6.24
CA LEU A 143 -20.84 4.26 -5.89
C LEU A 143 -21.52 5.47 -6.56
N ASP A 144 -22.55 5.22 -7.37
CA ASP A 144 -23.47 6.24 -7.84
C ASP A 144 -24.70 6.26 -6.93
N ILE A 145 -24.91 7.40 -6.25
CA ILE A 145 -25.88 7.52 -5.17
C ILE A 145 -26.81 8.68 -5.47
N GLU A 146 -28.12 8.43 -5.41
CA GLU A 146 -29.15 9.45 -5.49
C GLU A 146 -29.68 9.77 -4.10
N LYS A 147 -29.92 11.05 -3.83
CA LYS A 147 -30.62 11.52 -2.64
C LYS A 147 -32.05 11.93 -3.00
N SER A 148 -33.04 11.32 -2.36
CA SER A 148 -34.42 11.76 -2.46
C SER A 148 -34.57 13.13 -1.82
N ALA A 149 -35.38 14.00 -2.47
CA ALA A 149 -35.69 15.33 -1.97
C ALA A 149 -36.55 15.25 -0.70
#